data_15772aea179a7b0004cf79ac2990c0e1
#
_entry.id   15772aea179a7b0004cf79ac2990c0e1
#
_cell.length_a   1.000
_cell.length_b   1.000
_cell.length_c   1.000
_cell.angle_alpha   90.00
_cell.angle_beta   90.00
_cell.angle_gamma   90.00
#
_symmetry.space_group_name_H-M   'P 1'
#
loop_
_entity.id
_entity.type
_entity.pdbx_description
1 polymer ?
#
loop_
_entity_poly.entity_id
_entity_poly.type
_entity_poly.pdbx_seq_one_letter_code
_entity_poly.pdbx_strand_id
1 'polypeptide(L)'
;MSGLTAEKVTQAVEILNEMDIDCWLTFDRETTAGGDPALQLIYGHDLTWQSALIITRSGDNYAILGHFEAETARRTGAYPQVIPYHESVRPALLETLEKLQPNNIAINFSKNDVHADGLSYGMYQLLLEYLQDTPWKQRLVSAERIIAALRSRKIPTEIERLRAAIETTGLIY
;
A
#
# COMPACT_ATOMS: atom_id res chain seq x y z
N MET A 1 -8.34 16.49 -9.86
CA MET A 1 -8.54 16.20 -8.43
C MET A 1 -7.39 15.32 -8.01
N SER A 2 -6.42 15.87 -7.26
CA SER A 2 -5.47 15.01 -6.55
C SER A 2 -6.35 14.14 -5.65
N GLY A 3 -6.33 12.87 -5.91
CA GLY A 3 -7.34 12.03 -5.34
C GLY A 3 -7.13 11.87 -3.85
N LEU A 4 -8.20 11.55 -3.15
CA LEU A 4 -8.21 11.08 -1.77
C LEU A 4 -7.05 10.09 -1.49
N THR A 5 -6.74 9.24 -2.47
CA THR A 5 -5.60 8.30 -2.45
C THR A 5 -4.26 9.01 -2.23
N ALA A 6 -3.97 10.08 -2.97
CA ALA A 6 -2.70 10.80 -2.82
C ALA A 6 -2.57 11.45 -1.43
N GLU A 7 -3.67 12.03 -0.91
CA GLU A 7 -3.70 12.59 0.44
C GLU A 7 -3.52 11.51 1.51
N LYS A 8 -4.16 10.33 1.33
CA LYS A 8 -4.00 9.19 2.24
C LYS A 8 -2.59 8.62 2.21
N VAL A 9 -1.96 8.55 1.04
CA VAL A 9 -0.55 8.12 0.94
C VAL A 9 0.39 9.13 1.60
N THR A 10 0.13 10.44 1.46
CA THR A 10 0.86 11.47 2.21
C THR A 10 0.72 11.28 3.72
N GLN A 11 -0.50 11.02 4.21
CA GLN A 11 -0.73 10.69 5.62
C GLN A 11 0.01 9.41 6.06
N ALA A 12 0.08 8.39 5.18
CA ALA A 12 0.84 7.17 5.48
C ALA A 12 2.34 7.45 5.65
N VAL A 13 2.91 8.35 4.82
CA VAL A 13 4.31 8.81 4.97
C VAL A 13 4.54 9.45 6.34
N GLU A 14 3.63 10.31 6.80
CA GLU A 14 3.70 10.91 8.13
C GLU A 14 3.66 9.85 9.25
N ILE A 15 2.76 8.86 9.12
CA ILE A 15 2.63 7.74 10.07
C ILE A 15 3.91 6.89 10.11
N LEU A 16 4.53 6.62 8.95
CA LEU A 16 5.80 5.90 8.89
C LEU A 16 6.91 6.63 9.64
N ASN A 17 6.98 7.95 9.50
CA ASN A 17 7.93 8.79 10.23
C ASN A 17 7.67 8.78 11.75
N GLU A 18 6.41 8.86 12.19
CA GLU A 18 6.03 8.78 13.60
C GLU A 18 6.41 7.43 14.23
N MET A 19 6.37 6.35 13.45
CA MET A 19 6.61 4.98 13.92
C MET A 19 8.04 4.47 13.68
N ASP A 20 8.89 5.28 13.07
CA ASP A 20 10.27 4.92 12.69
C ASP A 20 10.32 3.66 11.79
N ILE A 21 9.41 3.59 10.81
CA ILE A 21 9.34 2.54 9.80
C ILE A 21 9.87 3.08 8.47
N ASP A 22 10.83 2.41 7.86
CA ASP A 22 11.48 2.89 6.63
C ASP A 22 10.57 2.78 5.42
N CYS A 23 9.84 1.66 5.29
CA CYS A 23 8.85 1.51 4.23
C CYS A 23 7.72 0.53 4.60
N TRP A 24 6.60 0.71 3.92
CA TRP A 24 5.43 -0.16 3.96
C TRP A 24 5.20 -0.75 2.58
N LEU A 25 5.28 -2.07 2.48
CA LEU A 25 5.06 -2.86 1.27
C LEU A 25 3.69 -3.54 1.32
N THR A 26 2.80 -3.18 0.42
CA THR A 26 1.58 -3.94 0.11
C THR A 26 1.86 -4.80 -1.13
N PHE A 27 1.73 -6.13 -0.97
CA PHE A 27 2.05 -7.11 -2.01
C PHE A 27 0.84 -8.00 -2.28
N ASP A 28 0.17 -7.80 -3.41
CA ASP A 28 -1.11 -8.44 -3.71
C ASP A 28 -1.30 -8.73 -5.21
N ARG A 29 -2.36 -9.49 -5.55
CA ARG A 29 -2.81 -9.82 -6.91
C ARG A 29 -4.28 -10.18 -6.92
N GLU A 30 -4.96 -10.10 -8.10
CA GLU A 30 -6.34 -10.56 -8.32
C GLU A 30 -7.31 -10.03 -7.24
N THR A 31 -7.21 -8.74 -6.93
CA THR A 31 -7.87 -8.15 -5.76
C THR A 31 -9.39 -8.07 -5.87
N THR A 32 -9.96 -8.24 -7.07
CA THR A 32 -11.41 -8.39 -7.26
C THR A 32 -11.98 -9.66 -6.62
N ALA A 33 -11.14 -10.68 -6.40
CA ALA A 33 -11.52 -11.92 -5.74
C ALA A 33 -11.40 -11.89 -4.21
N GLY A 34 -10.95 -10.76 -3.64
CA GLY A 34 -10.72 -10.57 -2.21
C GLY A 34 -9.30 -10.04 -1.96
N GLY A 35 -9.11 -8.75 -2.18
CA GLY A 35 -7.82 -8.07 -2.02
C GLY A 35 -7.56 -7.56 -0.62
N ASP A 36 -6.37 -7.03 -0.44
CA ASP A 36 -5.93 -6.38 0.79
C ASP A 36 -6.83 -5.18 1.15
N PRO A 37 -7.43 -5.15 2.35
CA PRO A 37 -8.30 -4.05 2.76
C PRO A 37 -7.65 -2.66 2.75
N ALA A 38 -6.32 -2.59 2.86
CA ALA A 38 -5.59 -1.33 2.81
C ALA A 38 -5.54 -0.72 1.40
N LEU A 39 -5.71 -1.52 0.33
CA LEU A 39 -5.67 -1.05 -1.05
C LEU A 39 -6.65 0.08 -1.33
N GLN A 40 -7.85 0.01 -0.76
CA GLN A 40 -8.87 1.06 -0.94
C GLN A 40 -8.42 2.43 -0.43
N LEU A 41 -7.50 2.47 0.54
CA LEU A 41 -6.95 3.71 1.10
C LEU A 41 -5.75 4.23 0.32
N ILE A 42 -4.87 3.32 -0.13
CA ILE A 42 -3.56 3.69 -0.68
C ILE A 42 -3.46 3.59 -2.20
N TYR A 43 -4.41 2.93 -2.85
CA TYR A 43 -4.42 2.77 -4.30
C TYR A 43 -5.78 3.11 -4.92
N GLY A 44 -6.89 2.65 -4.33
CA GLY A 44 -8.26 2.99 -4.74
C GLY A 44 -8.75 2.29 -6.01
N HIS A 45 -8.03 1.29 -6.50
CA HIS A 45 -8.36 0.47 -7.66
C HIS A 45 -7.98 -0.99 -7.40
N ASP A 46 -8.54 -1.89 -8.21
CA ASP A 46 -8.16 -3.29 -8.19
C ASP A 46 -6.82 -3.53 -8.90
N LEU A 47 -6.16 -4.61 -8.50
CA LEU A 47 -4.93 -5.13 -9.10
C LEU A 47 -5.22 -6.51 -9.68
N THR A 48 -4.77 -6.77 -10.90
CA THR A 48 -4.89 -8.07 -11.55
C THR A 48 -3.58 -8.85 -11.43
N TRP A 49 -2.47 -8.23 -11.82
CA TRP A 49 -1.17 -8.86 -11.74
C TRP A 49 -0.55 -8.71 -10.36
N GLN A 50 0.45 -9.56 -10.05
CA GLN A 50 1.24 -9.40 -8.83
C GLN A 50 1.81 -7.98 -8.78
N SER A 51 1.54 -7.27 -7.72
CA SER A 51 1.93 -5.88 -7.59
C SER A 51 2.56 -5.62 -6.24
N ALA A 52 3.54 -4.71 -6.23
CA ALA A 52 4.20 -4.24 -5.03
C ALA A 52 4.05 -2.73 -4.93
N LEU A 53 3.24 -2.26 -3.99
CA LEU A 53 3.10 -0.85 -3.67
C LEU A 53 3.96 -0.56 -2.45
N ILE A 54 4.94 0.33 -2.59
CA ILE A 54 5.90 0.66 -1.53
C ILE A 54 5.74 2.14 -1.18
N ILE A 55 5.29 2.40 0.05
CA ILE A 55 5.27 3.74 0.63
C ILE A 55 6.48 3.89 1.53
N THR A 56 7.28 4.92 1.30
CA THR A 56 8.51 5.17 2.05
C THR A 56 8.36 6.34 3.00
N ARG A 57 9.09 6.36 4.09
CA ARG A 57 9.11 7.48 5.03
C ARG A 57 9.64 8.79 4.43
N SER A 58 10.37 8.72 3.31
CA SER A 58 10.83 9.90 2.57
C SER A 58 9.77 10.48 1.63
N GLY A 59 8.69 9.73 1.35
CA GLY A 59 7.69 10.09 0.36
C GLY A 59 8.06 9.73 -1.09
N ASP A 60 9.21 9.10 -1.31
CA ASP A 60 9.62 8.56 -2.62
C ASP A 60 8.97 7.18 -2.82
N ASN A 61 7.68 7.20 -3.14
CA ASN A 61 6.83 6.01 -3.18
C ASN A 61 6.88 5.32 -4.54
N TYR A 62 6.78 3.98 -4.54
CA TYR A 62 6.89 3.14 -5.73
C TYR A 62 5.63 2.31 -5.95
N ALA A 63 5.18 2.22 -7.20
CA ALA A 63 4.19 1.26 -7.65
C ALA A 63 4.81 0.36 -8.72
N ILE A 64 5.08 -0.90 -8.37
CA ILE A 64 5.62 -1.91 -9.28
C ILE A 64 4.47 -2.85 -9.64
N LEU A 65 4.04 -2.83 -10.91
CA LEU A 65 2.82 -3.53 -11.31
C LEU A 65 2.84 -3.90 -12.79
N GLY A 66 1.87 -4.71 -13.20
CA GLY A 66 1.75 -5.15 -14.57
C GLY A 66 1.67 -3.98 -15.54
N HIS A 67 2.24 -4.15 -16.74
CA HIS A 67 2.35 -3.09 -17.74
C HIS A 67 1.01 -2.37 -18.01
N PHE A 68 -0.09 -3.13 -18.08
CA PHE A 68 -1.41 -2.58 -18.39
C PHE A 68 -2.02 -1.75 -17.24
N GLU A 69 -1.53 -1.92 -16.01
CA GLU A 69 -2.02 -1.22 -14.82
C GLU A 69 -1.25 0.08 -14.51
N ALA A 70 -0.09 0.26 -15.18
CA ALA A 70 0.81 1.38 -14.91
C ALA A 70 0.16 2.75 -15.10
N GLU A 71 -0.71 2.91 -16.09
CA GLU A 71 -1.40 4.17 -16.33
C GLU A 71 -2.39 4.50 -15.20
N THR A 72 -3.09 3.50 -14.68
CA THR A 72 -3.97 3.66 -13.51
C THR A 72 -3.17 4.14 -12.30
N ALA A 73 -2.02 3.53 -12.02
CA ALA A 73 -1.14 3.95 -10.94
C ALA A 73 -0.68 5.42 -11.08
N ARG A 74 -0.29 5.84 -12.29
CA ARG A 74 0.10 7.26 -12.54
C ARG A 74 -1.04 8.23 -12.25
N ARG A 75 -2.26 7.86 -12.61
CA ARG A 75 -3.46 8.70 -12.40
C ARG A 75 -3.84 8.88 -10.94
N THR A 76 -3.42 7.99 -10.05
CA THR A 76 -3.63 8.18 -8.61
C THR A 76 -2.89 9.40 -8.06
N GLY A 77 -1.75 9.76 -8.67
CA GLY A 77 -0.86 10.82 -8.20
C GLY A 77 -0.14 10.50 -6.88
N ALA A 78 -0.28 9.29 -6.36
CA ALA A 78 0.24 8.86 -5.07
C ALA A 78 1.66 8.26 -5.16
N TYR A 79 2.03 7.77 -6.33
CA TYR A 79 3.29 7.06 -6.57
C TYR A 79 4.13 7.78 -7.62
N PRO A 80 5.12 8.59 -7.22
CA PRO A 80 6.00 9.27 -8.18
C PRO A 80 6.81 8.29 -9.03
N GLN A 81 7.10 7.09 -8.51
CA GLN A 81 7.84 6.04 -9.19
C GLN A 81 6.90 4.92 -9.61
N VAL A 82 6.47 4.89 -10.88
CA VAL A 82 5.67 3.80 -11.44
C VAL A 82 6.54 2.93 -12.34
N ILE A 83 6.76 1.69 -11.93
CA ILE A 83 7.64 0.73 -12.61
C ILE A 83 6.78 -0.39 -13.21
N PRO A 84 6.48 -0.34 -14.53
CA PRO A 84 5.75 -1.42 -15.18
C PRO A 84 6.66 -2.62 -15.43
N TYR A 85 6.11 -3.84 -15.31
CA TYR A 85 6.80 -5.06 -15.69
C TYR A 85 5.96 -5.89 -16.68
N HIS A 86 6.58 -6.85 -17.39
CA HIS A 86 5.93 -7.75 -18.34
C HIS A 86 5.92 -9.21 -17.89
N GLU A 87 6.95 -9.68 -17.22
CA GLU A 87 7.09 -11.10 -16.87
C GLU A 87 7.00 -11.35 -15.36
N SER A 88 7.70 -10.56 -14.55
CA SER A 88 7.78 -10.75 -13.11
C SER A 88 8.00 -9.44 -12.37
N VAL A 89 7.30 -9.27 -11.25
CA VAL A 89 7.51 -8.16 -10.31
C VAL A 89 8.85 -8.26 -9.56
N ARG A 90 9.41 -9.48 -9.45
CA ARG A 90 10.58 -9.78 -8.60
C ARG A 90 11.82 -8.93 -8.92
N PRO A 91 12.30 -8.82 -10.17
CA PRO A 91 13.52 -8.03 -10.45
C PRO A 91 13.37 -6.57 -10.02
N ALA A 92 12.27 -5.93 -10.37
CA ALA A 92 12.01 -4.53 -10.03
C ALA A 92 11.82 -4.32 -8.52
N LEU A 93 11.20 -5.29 -7.82
CA LEU A 93 11.07 -5.25 -6.36
C LEU A 93 12.45 -5.31 -5.69
N LEU A 94 13.32 -6.23 -6.12
CA LEU A 94 14.66 -6.36 -5.56
C LEU A 94 15.53 -5.13 -5.84
N GLU A 95 15.49 -4.59 -7.05
CA GLU A 95 16.20 -3.36 -7.40
C GLU A 95 15.73 -2.16 -6.56
N THR A 96 14.42 -2.05 -6.35
CA THR A 96 13.85 -0.99 -5.52
C THR A 96 14.30 -1.13 -4.07
N LEU A 97 14.27 -2.32 -3.50
CA LEU A 97 14.74 -2.56 -2.12
C LEU A 97 16.25 -2.33 -1.99
N GLU A 98 17.04 -2.69 -3.02
CA GLU A 98 18.47 -2.41 -3.06
C GLU A 98 18.76 -0.91 -3.06
N LYS A 99 17.98 -0.13 -3.80
CA LYS A 99 18.08 1.33 -3.79
C LYS A 99 17.69 1.95 -2.45
N LEU A 100 16.62 1.43 -1.84
CA LEU A 100 16.07 1.96 -0.59
C LEU A 100 16.87 1.54 0.66
N GLN A 101 17.51 0.36 0.65
CA GLN A 101 18.23 -0.22 1.80
C GLN A 101 17.46 -0.14 3.13
N PRO A 102 16.17 -0.54 3.20
CA PRO A 102 15.37 -0.37 4.39
C PRO A 102 15.87 -1.26 5.54
N ASN A 103 15.88 -0.75 6.77
CA ASN A 103 16.16 -1.53 7.97
C ASN A 103 14.94 -2.32 8.45
N ASN A 104 13.74 -1.81 8.15
CA ASN A 104 12.48 -2.49 8.42
C ASN A 104 11.49 -2.26 7.28
N ILE A 105 10.70 -3.31 6.99
CA ILE A 105 9.71 -3.33 5.91
C ILE A 105 8.39 -3.81 6.53
N ALA A 106 7.43 -2.92 6.69
CA ALA A 106 6.11 -3.29 7.15
C ALA A 106 5.34 -4.00 6.03
N ILE A 107 4.70 -5.14 6.34
CA ILE A 107 3.85 -5.89 5.42
C ILE A 107 2.51 -6.22 6.07
N ASN A 108 1.47 -6.45 5.27
CA ASN A 108 0.08 -6.49 5.72
C ASN A 108 -0.30 -7.84 6.31
N PHE A 109 0.20 -8.16 7.49
CA PHE A 109 -0.25 -9.29 8.30
C PHE A 109 -0.56 -8.84 9.72
N SER A 110 -1.57 -9.45 10.31
CA SER A 110 -1.97 -9.24 11.69
C SER A 110 -2.57 -10.53 12.28
N LYS A 111 -2.40 -10.72 13.58
CA LYS A 111 -3.10 -11.77 14.34
C LYS A 111 -4.41 -11.29 14.96
N ASN A 112 -4.62 -9.98 15.03
CA ASN A 112 -5.69 -9.38 15.83
C ASN A 112 -6.62 -8.47 15.02
N ASP A 113 -6.16 -7.88 13.91
CA ASP A 113 -6.93 -6.96 13.08
C ASP A 113 -7.05 -7.47 11.65
N VAL A 114 -8.23 -7.94 11.28
CA VAL A 114 -8.56 -8.43 9.93
C VAL A 114 -8.34 -7.37 8.86
N HIS A 115 -8.44 -6.09 9.17
CA HIS A 115 -8.22 -5.02 8.21
C HIS A 115 -6.73 -4.78 7.90
N ALA A 116 -5.84 -5.34 8.69
CA ALA A 116 -4.39 -5.29 8.52
C ALA A 116 -3.80 -6.65 8.13
N ASP A 117 -4.64 -7.67 7.89
CA ASP A 117 -4.26 -9.03 7.54
C ASP A 117 -4.64 -9.35 6.08
N GLY A 118 -4.22 -8.46 5.16
CA GLY A 118 -4.54 -8.58 3.74
C GLY A 118 -3.58 -9.46 2.94
N LEU A 119 -2.36 -9.67 3.42
CA LEU A 119 -1.36 -10.51 2.74
C LEU A 119 -1.71 -11.99 2.89
N SER A 120 -2.25 -12.59 1.85
CA SER A 120 -2.58 -14.02 1.87
C SER A 120 -1.34 -14.88 2.14
N TYR A 121 -1.52 -16.05 2.75
CA TYR A 121 -0.41 -16.95 3.06
C TYR A 121 0.40 -17.34 1.79
N GLY A 122 -0.26 -17.56 0.66
CA GLY A 122 0.42 -17.87 -0.60
C GLY A 122 1.27 -16.71 -1.11
N MET A 123 0.77 -15.48 -1.02
CA MET A 123 1.53 -14.28 -1.38
C MET A 123 2.69 -14.02 -0.41
N TYR A 124 2.51 -14.31 0.88
CA TYR A 124 3.59 -14.25 1.86
C TYR A 124 4.72 -15.25 1.54
N GLN A 125 4.39 -16.49 1.23
CA GLN A 125 5.40 -17.50 0.84
C GLN A 125 6.15 -17.06 -0.43
N LEU A 126 5.46 -16.55 -1.42
CA LEU A 126 6.05 -16.02 -2.64
C LEU A 126 6.99 -14.83 -2.36
N LEU A 127 6.59 -13.92 -1.49
CA LEU A 127 7.44 -12.81 -1.07
C LEU A 127 8.71 -13.32 -0.36
N LEU A 128 8.59 -14.30 0.53
CA LEU A 128 9.74 -14.93 1.19
C LEU A 128 10.69 -15.63 0.22
N GLU A 129 10.15 -16.25 -0.84
CA GLU A 129 10.94 -16.84 -1.92
C GLU A 129 11.69 -15.75 -2.70
N TYR A 130 11.02 -14.64 -3.05
CA TYR A 130 11.66 -13.52 -3.74
C TYR A 130 12.78 -12.87 -2.93
N LEU A 131 12.65 -12.83 -1.62
CA LEU A 131 13.61 -12.23 -0.70
C LEU A 131 14.62 -13.25 -0.12
N GLN A 132 14.64 -14.53 -0.58
CA GLN A 132 15.37 -15.62 0.07
C GLN A 132 16.85 -15.30 0.29
N ASP A 133 17.54 -14.76 -0.73
CA ASP A 133 18.98 -14.50 -0.70
C ASP A 133 19.31 -13.02 -0.40
N THR A 134 18.41 -12.34 0.31
CA THR A 134 18.55 -10.93 0.63
C THR A 134 18.46 -10.67 2.14
N PRO A 135 19.02 -9.56 2.64
CA PRO A 135 18.89 -9.20 4.05
C PRO A 135 17.46 -8.80 4.43
N TRP A 136 16.61 -8.45 3.46
CA TRP A 136 15.27 -7.91 3.72
C TRP A 136 14.27 -8.95 4.22
N LYS A 137 14.49 -10.23 3.92
CA LYS A 137 13.66 -11.34 4.44
C LYS A 137 13.53 -11.29 5.96
N GLN A 138 14.60 -10.90 6.67
CA GLN A 138 14.64 -10.84 8.13
C GLN A 138 14.20 -9.48 8.70
N ARG A 139 13.87 -8.52 7.81
CA ARG A 139 13.47 -7.15 8.18
C ARG A 139 11.97 -6.91 8.05
N LEU A 140 11.20 -7.96 7.79
CA LEU A 140 9.74 -7.89 7.67
C LEU A 140 9.09 -7.72 9.04
N VAL A 141 8.22 -6.72 9.16
CA VAL A 141 7.44 -6.44 10.38
C VAL A 141 5.97 -6.26 10.03
N SER A 142 5.06 -6.34 11.01
CA SER A 142 3.64 -6.14 10.78
C SER A 142 3.31 -4.66 10.52
N ALA A 143 2.47 -4.40 9.51
CA ALA A 143 1.88 -3.10 9.22
C ALA A 143 0.63 -2.78 10.08
N GLU A 144 0.23 -3.65 11.02
CA GLU A 144 -1.01 -3.50 11.81
C GLU A 144 -1.17 -2.09 12.38
N ARG A 145 -0.14 -1.55 13.05
CA ARG A 145 -0.21 -0.23 13.67
C ARG A 145 -0.32 0.91 12.64
N ILE A 146 0.34 0.76 11.49
CA ILE A 146 0.29 1.74 10.38
C ILE A 146 -1.14 1.77 9.82
N ILE A 147 -1.69 0.61 9.50
CA ILE A 147 -3.02 0.47 8.92
C ILE A 147 -4.10 0.96 9.90
N ALA A 148 -3.99 0.59 11.19
CA ALA A 148 -4.90 1.06 12.22
C ALA A 148 -4.87 2.60 12.35
N ALA A 149 -3.69 3.21 12.35
CA ALA A 149 -3.55 4.67 12.39
C ALA A 149 -4.14 5.33 11.12
N LEU A 150 -3.83 4.80 9.93
CA LEU A 150 -4.31 5.33 8.66
C LEU A 150 -5.85 5.25 8.53
N ARG A 151 -6.47 4.18 9.04
CA ARG A 151 -7.91 4.00 9.05
C ARG A 151 -8.62 4.88 10.06
N SER A 152 -8.06 5.01 11.24
CA SER A 152 -8.69 5.79 12.34
C SER A 152 -8.59 7.30 12.13
N ARG A 153 -7.47 7.79 11.62
CA ARG A 153 -7.23 9.22 11.39
C ARG A 153 -7.86 9.67 10.07
N LYS A 154 -8.78 10.63 10.16
CA LYS A 154 -9.44 11.19 8.96
C LYS A 154 -8.72 12.44 8.50
N ILE A 155 -8.44 12.52 7.20
CA ILE A 155 -7.95 13.75 6.55
C ILE A 155 -9.12 14.72 6.31
N PRO A 156 -8.85 16.02 6.10
CA PRO A 156 -9.90 17.04 5.89
C PRO A 156 -10.90 16.65 4.79
N THR A 157 -10.42 16.16 3.66
CA THR A 157 -11.27 15.73 2.54
C THR A 157 -12.21 14.57 2.91
N GLU A 158 -11.78 13.62 3.75
CA GLU A 158 -12.66 12.56 4.27
C GLU A 158 -13.74 13.15 5.18
N ILE A 159 -13.39 14.12 6.03
CA ILE A 159 -14.34 14.79 6.94
C ILE A 159 -15.40 15.55 6.14
N GLU A 160 -15.02 16.27 5.11
CA GLU A 160 -15.96 16.97 4.22
C GLU A 160 -16.93 16.01 3.53
N ARG A 161 -16.42 14.88 3.00
CA ARG A 161 -17.26 13.86 2.37
C ARG A 161 -18.22 13.20 3.37
N LEU A 162 -17.76 12.93 4.60
CA LEU A 162 -18.61 12.39 5.65
C LEU A 162 -19.72 13.35 6.03
N ARG A 163 -19.43 14.66 6.15
CA ARG A 163 -20.45 15.68 6.42
C ARG A 163 -21.50 15.75 5.31
N ALA A 164 -21.06 15.80 4.04
CA ALA A 164 -21.97 15.79 2.90
C ALA A 164 -22.86 14.54 2.86
N ALA A 165 -22.29 13.36 3.18
CA ALA A 165 -23.07 12.12 3.27
C ALA A 165 -24.12 12.15 4.38
N ILE A 166 -23.78 12.69 5.55
CA ILE A 166 -24.72 12.88 6.69
C ILE A 166 -25.85 13.84 6.30
N GLU A 167 -25.54 14.97 5.68
CA GLU A 167 -26.54 15.94 5.21
C GLU A 167 -27.50 15.31 4.20
N THR A 168 -26.96 14.57 3.21
CA THR A 168 -27.76 13.87 2.21
C THR A 168 -28.67 12.83 2.86
N THR A 169 -28.16 12.06 3.81
CA THR A 169 -28.96 11.07 4.55
C THR A 169 -30.08 11.72 5.35
N GLY A 170 -29.82 12.87 5.99
CA GLY A 170 -30.83 13.64 6.73
C GLY A 170 -31.94 14.21 5.86
N LEU A 171 -31.74 14.34 4.53
CA LEU A 171 -32.78 14.77 3.59
C LEU A 171 -33.68 13.62 3.12
N ILE A 172 -33.26 12.38 3.34
CA ILE A 172 -34.00 11.18 2.92
C ILE A 172 -34.98 10.74 4.02
N TYR A 173 -34.73 11.08 5.27
CA TYR A 173 -35.56 10.79 6.44
C TYR A 173 -36.31 12.03 6.95
#